data_5b144933a8e01fb7671c9924d0661124
#
_entry.id   5b144933a8e01fb7671c9924d0661124
#
_cell.length_a   1.000
_cell.length_b   1.000
_cell.length_c   1.000
_cell.angle_alpha   90.00
_cell.angle_beta   90.00
_cell.angle_gamma   90.00
#
_symmetry.space_group_name_H-M   'P 1'
#
loop_
_entity.id
_entity.type
_entity.pdbx_description
1 polymer ?
#
loop_
_entity_poly.entity_id
_entity_poly.type
_entity_poly.pdbx_seq_one_letter_code
_entity_poly.pdbx_strand_id
1 'polypeptide(L)'
;MTGVLVCDDAPDMRALLRDALDADPGLCVVGEAADGAAALRLAETLQPDVVLLDIGMPGPGAGTVVTGVRRAAPEAAIVVLSGFGPERLGSQASAEVSAHLPKTADLAAVRRTLREAGAR
;
A
#
# COMPACT_ATOMS: atom_id res chain seq x y z
N MET A 1 -10.60 -12.67 5.54
CA MET A 1 -9.93 -12.26 4.30
C MET A 1 -9.47 -10.81 4.42
N THR A 2 -8.24 -10.54 4.04
CA THR A 2 -7.65 -9.20 4.16
C THR A 2 -7.93 -8.38 2.91
N GLY A 3 -8.61 -7.25 3.06
CA GLY A 3 -8.89 -6.32 1.97
C GLY A 3 -7.72 -5.36 1.75
N VAL A 4 -7.21 -5.32 0.53
CA VAL A 4 -6.02 -4.54 0.16
C VAL A 4 -6.36 -3.46 -0.84
N LEU A 5 -5.96 -2.23 -0.55
CA LEU A 5 -5.97 -1.13 -1.52
C LEU A 5 -4.58 -1.08 -2.16
N VAL A 6 -4.52 -1.25 -3.49
CA VAL A 6 -3.26 -1.26 -4.24
C VAL A 6 -3.05 0.12 -4.86
N CYS A 7 -1.95 0.77 -4.52
CA CYS A 7 -1.62 2.11 -5.00
C CYS A 7 -0.29 2.08 -5.74
N ASP A 8 -0.34 2.21 -7.07
CA ASP A 8 0.84 2.19 -7.94
C ASP A 8 0.48 2.92 -9.24
N ASP A 9 1.35 3.83 -9.69
CA ASP A 9 1.08 4.61 -10.90
C ASP A 9 1.35 3.83 -12.20
N ALA A 10 2.08 2.72 -12.13
CA ALA A 10 2.37 1.89 -13.28
C ALA A 10 1.22 0.88 -13.52
N PRO A 11 0.46 0.99 -14.64
CA PRO A 11 -0.67 0.10 -14.88
C PRO A 11 -0.28 -1.38 -14.92
N ASP A 12 0.89 -1.70 -15.48
CA ASP A 12 1.35 -3.09 -15.57
C ASP A 12 1.67 -3.67 -14.19
N MET A 13 2.32 -2.88 -13.34
CA MET A 13 2.62 -3.31 -11.98
C MET A 13 1.33 -3.48 -11.18
N ARG A 14 0.40 -2.54 -11.32
CA ARG A 14 -0.89 -2.59 -10.63
C ARG A 14 -1.67 -3.83 -11.02
N ALA A 15 -1.70 -4.18 -12.32
CA ALA A 15 -2.35 -5.39 -12.81
C ALA A 15 -1.67 -6.66 -12.29
N LEU A 16 -0.35 -6.68 -12.26
CA LEU A 16 0.42 -7.81 -11.74
C LEU A 16 0.12 -8.04 -10.26
N LEU A 17 0.12 -6.97 -9.48
CA LEU A 17 -0.19 -7.05 -8.05
C LEU A 17 -1.63 -7.52 -7.82
N ARG A 18 -2.59 -6.95 -8.55
CA ARG A 18 -3.98 -7.36 -8.45
C ARG A 18 -4.15 -8.85 -8.70
N ASP A 19 -3.56 -9.36 -9.79
CA ASP A 19 -3.69 -10.77 -10.13
C ASP A 19 -3.03 -11.67 -9.08
N ALA A 20 -1.86 -11.29 -8.60
CA ALA A 20 -1.14 -12.06 -7.60
C ALA A 20 -1.88 -12.08 -6.25
N LEU A 21 -2.47 -10.96 -5.85
CA LEU A 21 -3.17 -10.87 -4.59
C LEU A 21 -4.53 -11.57 -4.64
N ASP A 22 -5.25 -11.43 -5.74
CA ASP A 22 -6.55 -12.08 -5.90
C ASP A 22 -6.42 -13.61 -6.01
N ALA A 23 -5.26 -14.11 -6.40
CA ALA A 23 -4.99 -15.54 -6.41
C ALA A 23 -4.76 -16.14 -5.01
N ASP A 24 -4.53 -15.29 -4.01
CA ASP A 24 -4.31 -15.73 -2.64
C ASP A 24 -5.65 -15.80 -1.89
N PRO A 25 -6.02 -16.97 -1.32
CA PRO A 25 -7.32 -17.09 -0.66
C PRO A 25 -7.45 -16.23 0.60
N GLY A 26 -6.35 -15.75 1.16
CA GLY A 26 -6.36 -14.88 2.33
C GLY A 26 -6.43 -13.39 2.03
N LEU A 27 -6.39 -13.01 0.74
CA LEU A 27 -6.33 -11.61 0.33
C LEU A 27 -7.40 -11.31 -0.71
N CYS A 28 -7.86 -10.05 -0.76
CA CYS A 28 -8.65 -9.56 -1.89
C CYS A 28 -8.30 -8.10 -2.15
N VAL A 29 -8.26 -7.72 -3.41
CA VAL A 29 -8.05 -6.33 -3.80
C VAL A 29 -9.39 -5.63 -3.76
N VAL A 30 -9.53 -4.63 -2.89
CA VAL A 30 -10.78 -3.88 -2.73
C VAL A 30 -10.79 -2.60 -3.56
N GLY A 31 -9.65 -2.17 -4.07
CA GLY A 31 -9.56 -0.99 -4.92
C GLY A 31 -8.15 -0.79 -5.42
N GLU A 32 -8.02 0.09 -6.42
CA GLU A 32 -6.74 0.45 -7.05
C GLU A 32 -6.66 1.96 -7.20
N ALA A 33 -5.49 2.52 -6.91
CA ALA A 33 -5.22 3.93 -7.05
C ALA A 33 -3.96 4.14 -7.87
N ALA A 34 -3.98 5.11 -8.78
CA ALA A 34 -2.85 5.42 -9.66
C ALA A 34 -2.05 6.64 -9.21
N ASP A 35 -2.53 7.38 -8.22
CA ASP A 35 -1.85 8.57 -7.70
C ASP A 35 -2.22 8.80 -6.23
N GLY A 36 -1.54 9.75 -5.62
CA GLY A 36 -1.72 10.02 -4.19
C GLY A 36 -3.12 10.51 -3.82
N ALA A 37 -3.73 11.34 -4.67
CA ALA A 37 -5.08 11.86 -4.41
C ALA A 37 -6.11 10.74 -4.42
N ALA A 38 -6.02 9.83 -5.40
CA ALA A 38 -6.89 8.67 -5.47
C ALA A 38 -6.68 7.73 -4.29
N ALA A 39 -5.42 7.55 -3.86
CA ALA A 39 -5.10 6.72 -2.70
C ALA A 39 -5.79 7.24 -1.43
N LEU A 40 -5.75 8.56 -1.19
CA LEU A 40 -6.39 9.16 -0.03
C LEU A 40 -7.90 9.02 -0.08
N ARG A 41 -8.51 9.29 -1.23
CA ARG A 41 -9.95 9.19 -1.41
C ARG A 41 -10.45 7.76 -1.21
N LEU A 42 -9.76 6.79 -1.81
CA LEU A 42 -10.16 5.40 -1.71
C LEU A 42 -9.90 4.80 -0.33
N ALA A 43 -8.84 5.22 0.33
CA ALA A 43 -8.58 4.79 1.71
C ALA A 43 -9.74 5.22 2.62
N GLU A 44 -10.22 6.44 2.47
CA GLU A 44 -11.34 6.94 3.24
C GLU A 44 -12.63 6.19 2.93
N THR A 45 -12.92 6.01 1.64
CA THR A 45 -14.18 5.37 1.20
C THR A 45 -14.22 3.89 1.52
N LEU A 46 -13.13 3.18 1.29
CA LEU A 46 -13.10 1.70 1.36
C LEU A 46 -12.71 1.17 2.73
N GLN A 47 -12.00 1.96 3.52
CA GLN A 47 -11.48 1.52 4.83
C GLN A 47 -10.82 0.13 4.73
N PRO A 48 -9.76 0.00 3.91
CA PRO A 48 -9.12 -1.30 3.71
C PRO A 48 -8.41 -1.79 4.96
N ASP A 49 -8.13 -3.07 5.02
CA ASP A 49 -7.32 -3.64 6.10
C ASP A 49 -5.86 -3.26 5.92
N VAL A 50 -5.38 -3.22 4.69
CA VAL A 50 -4.00 -2.87 4.36
C VAL A 50 -3.99 -1.98 3.13
N VAL A 51 -3.13 -0.97 3.13
CA VAL A 51 -2.81 -0.17 1.95
C VAL A 51 -1.41 -0.55 1.49
N LEU A 52 -1.29 -1.07 0.27
CA LEU A 52 0.00 -1.32 -0.38
C LEU A 52 0.32 -0.10 -1.23
N LEU A 53 1.35 0.63 -0.85
CA LEU A 53 1.62 1.97 -1.35
C LEU A 53 2.99 2.05 -2.03
N ASP A 54 2.99 2.36 -3.33
CA ASP A 54 4.20 2.76 -4.05
C ASP A 54 4.48 4.23 -3.72
N ILE A 55 5.63 4.52 -3.15
CA ILE A 55 5.97 5.89 -2.77
C ILE A 55 6.53 6.73 -3.93
N GLY A 56 6.67 6.14 -5.12
CA GLY A 56 7.10 6.86 -6.32
C GLY A 56 5.97 7.47 -7.14
N MET A 57 4.73 7.43 -6.64
CA MET A 57 3.57 7.94 -7.38
C MET A 57 3.60 9.47 -7.52
N PRO A 58 3.04 10.00 -8.62
CA PRO A 58 2.92 11.45 -8.81
C PRO A 58 1.92 12.06 -7.83
N GLY A 59 2.04 13.37 -7.63
CA GLY A 59 1.15 14.15 -6.76
C GLY A 59 1.83 14.54 -5.46
N PRO A 60 1.11 14.51 -4.33
CA PRO A 60 1.69 14.84 -3.04
C PRO A 60 2.88 13.95 -2.72
N GLY A 61 3.85 14.45 -1.97
CA GLY A 61 5.02 13.69 -1.58
C GLY A 61 4.66 12.44 -0.79
N ALA A 62 5.54 11.43 -0.84
CA ALA A 62 5.29 10.13 -0.21
C ALA A 62 4.92 10.23 1.27
N GLY A 63 5.62 11.09 2.03
CA GLY A 63 5.32 11.29 3.45
C GLY A 63 3.92 11.87 3.67
N THR A 64 3.50 12.79 2.82
CA THR A 64 2.16 13.39 2.87
C THR A 64 1.09 12.34 2.59
N VAL A 65 1.33 11.46 1.62
CA VAL A 65 0.38 10.40 1.29
C VAL A 65 0.27 9.40 2.46
N VAL A 66 1.38 8.98 3.03
CA VAL A 66 1.37 8.05 4.17
C VAL A 66 0.59 8.62 5.35
N THR A 67 0.88 9.86 5.74
CA THR A 67 0.17 10.48 6.87
C THR A 67 -1.30 10.73 6.55
N GLY A 68 -1.61 11.08 5.30
CA GLY A 68 -2.98 11.25 4.84
C GLY A 68 -3.78 9.95 4.86
N VAL A 69 -3.17 8.85 4.42
CA VAL A 69 -3.81 7.52 4.47
C VAL A 69 -4.08 7.13 5.93
N ARG A 70 -3.14 7.40 6.83
CA ARG A 70 -3.35 7.11 8.26
C ARG A 70 -4.56 7.86 8.81
N ARG A 71 -4.75 9.14 8.43
CA ARG A 71 -5.93 9.90 8.86
C ARG A 71 -7.20 9.38 8.21
N ALA A 72 -7.14 9.07 6.92
CA ALA A 72 -8.32 8.62 6.17
C ALA A 72 -8.78 7.24 6.60
N ALA A 73 -7.85 6.35 6.93
CA ALA A 73 -8.13 4.97 7.32
C ALA A 73 -7.32 4.63 8.59
N PRO A 74 -7.78 5.07 9.76
CA PRO A 74 -6.98 4.94 11.00
C PRO A 74 -6.64 3.51 11.39
N GLU A 75 -7.45 2.54 10.97
CA GLU A 75 -7.25 1.13 11.32
C GLU A 75 -6.43 0.36 10.29
N ALA A 76 -6.16 0.96 9.13
CA ALA A 76 -5.45 0.28 8.06
C ALA A 76 -3.96 0.15 8.39
N ALA A 77 -3.37 -1.00 8.09
CA ALA A 77 -1.93 -1.14 8.05
C ALA A 77 -1.40 -0.52 6.76
N ILE A 78 -0.19 0.02 6.78
CA ILE A 78 0.43 0.61 5.59
C ILE A 78 1.69 -0.17 5.28
N VAL A 79 1.76 -0.76 4.09
CA VAL A 79 2.92 -1.47 3.59
C VAL A 79 3.44 -0.70 2.38
N VAL A 80 4.70 -0.28 2.44
CA VAL A 80 5.31 0.49 1.37
C VAL A 80 6.11 -0.43 0.45
N LEU A 81 5.93 -0.27 -0.85
CA LEU A 81 6.69 -0.97 -1.88
C LEU A 81 7.43 0.09 -2.69
N SER A 82 8.76 0.06 -2.68
CA SER A 82 9.55 1.16 -3.23
C SER A 82 10.92 0.70 -3.73
N GLY A 83 11.42 1.38 -4.76
CA GLY A 83 12.81 1.27 -5.20
C GLY A 83 13.78 2.09 -4.35
N PHE A 84 13.28 2.81 -3.34
CA PHE A 84 14.09 3.69 -2.48
C PHE A 84 14.04 3.19 -1.04
N GLY A 85 14.98 3.66 -0.23
CA GLY A 85 14.99 3.32 1.19
C GLY A 85 13.96 4.10 2.01
N PRO A 86 13.72 3.68 3.26
CA PRO A 86 12.72 4.32 4.13
C PRO A 86 13.03 5.78 4.45
N GLU A 87 14.26 6.22 4.30
CA GLU A 87 14.66 7.61 4.55
C GLU A 87 13.93 8.61 3.64
N ARG A 88 13.37 8.16 2.51
CA ARG A 88 12.60 9.00 1.60
C ARG A 88 11.27 9.46 2.21
N LEU A 89 10.79 8.78 3.23
CA LEU A 89 9.51 9.10 3.86
C LEU A 89 9.60 10.17 4.94
N GLY A 90 10.76 10.34 5.53
CA GLY A 90 10.90 11.15 6.73
C GLY A 90 10.45 10.39 7.97
N SER A 91 10.86 10.86 9.15
CA SER A 91 10.67 10.12 10.39
C SER A 91 9.21 9.97 10.80
N GLN A 92 8.39 11.00 10.58
CA GLN A 92 6.98 10.99 10.97
C GLN A 92 6.17 9.98 10.16
N ALA A 93 6.35 9.98 8.83
CA ALA A 93 5.66 9.04 7.96
C ALA A 93 6.16 7.61 8.16
N SER A 94 7.48 7.43 8.36
CA SER A 94 8.04 6.10 8.60
C SER A 94 7.47 5.43 9.84
N ALA A 95 7.13 6.21 10.87
CA ALA A 95 6.53 5.67 12.09
C ALA A 95 5.15 5.04 11.85
N GLU A 96 4.47 5.45 10.77
CA GLU A 96 3.13 4.95 10.42
C GLU A 96 3.17 3.72 9.52
N VAL A 97 4.34 3.32 9.04
CA VAL A 97 4.48 2.20 8.08
C VAL A 97 4.72 0.91 8.84
N SER A 98 3.90 -0.11 8.56
CA SER A 98 4.02 -1.43 9.18
C SER A 98 5.14 -2.25 8.59
N ALA A 99 5.40 -2.11 7.29
CA ALA A 99 6.47 -2.82 6.60
C ALA A 99 6.91 -2.04 5.37
N HIS A 100 8.18 -2.17 5.03
CA HIS A 100 8.78 -1.52 3.88
C HIS A 100 9.44 -2.61 3.02
N LEU A 101 8.92 -2.83 1.81
CA LEU A 101 9.42 -3.85 0.88
C LEU A 101 10.11 -3.18 -0.30
N PRO A 102 11.25 -3.72 -0.76
CA PRO A 102 11.84 -3.24 -2.01
C PRO A 102 10.99 -3.70 -3.19
N LYS A 103 11.03 -2.97 -4.30
CA LYS A 103 10.32 -3.35 -5.53
C LYS A 103 10.86 -4.64 -6.15
N THR A 104 12.01 -5.10 -5.68
CA THR A 104 12.59 -6.39 -6.09
C THR A 104 12.05 -7.55 -5.27
N ALA A 105 11.24 -7.32 -4.26
CA ALA A 105 10.64 -8.38 -3.46
C ALA A 105 9.78 -9.29 -4.36
N ASP A 106 9.85 -10.60 -4.14
CA ASP A 106 9.01 -11.51 -4.92
C ASP A 106 7.55 -11.45 -4.45
N LEU A 107 6.65 -11.91 -5.31
CA LEU A 107 5.22 -11.81 -5.03
C LEU A 107 4.79 -12.64 -3.81
N ALA A 108 5.48 -13.74 -3.53
CA ALA A 108 5.20 -14.54 -2.33
C ALA A 108 5.51 -13.75 -1.06
N ALA A 109 6.62 -13.00 -1.05
CA ALA A 109 6.99 -12.15 0.08
C ALA A 109 5.98 -11.00 0.25
N VAL A 110 5.54 -10.40 -0.85
CA VAL A 110 4.52 -9.35 -0.82
C VAL A 110 3.22 -9.89 -0.21
N ARG A 111 2.73 -11.02 -0.70
CA ARG A 111 1.50 -11.63 -0.19
C ARG A 111 1.59 -11.95 1.30
N ARG A 112 2.70 -12.56 1.73
CA ARG A 112 2.91 -12.90 3.14
C ARG A 112 2.90 -11.66 4.03
N THR A 113 3.61 -10.61 3.61
CA THR A 113 3.69 -9.36 4.37
C THR A 113 2.32 -8.71 4.51
N LEU A 114 1.52 -8.71 3.45
CA LEU A 114 0.17 -8.14 3.49
C LEU A 114 -0.75 -8.93 4.41
N ARG A 115 -0.70 -10.26 4.37
CA ARG A 115 -1.50 -11.08 5.28
C ARG A 115 -1.13 -10.81 6.74
N GLU A 116 0.15 -10.75 7.04
CA GLU A 116 0.63 -10.49 8.40
C GLU A 116 0.22 -9.10 8.88
N ALA A 117 0.36 -8.09 8.04
CA ALA A 117 -0.02 -6.72 8.37
C ALA A 117 -1.52 -6.59 8.61
N GLY A 118 -2.33 -7.24 7.78
CA GLY A 118 -3.78 -7.17 7.88
C GLY A 118 -4.39 -8.02 8.99
N ALA A 119 -3.61 -8.90 9.60
CA ALA A 119 -4.09 -9.79 10.65
C ALA A 119 -4.12 -9.12 12.04
N ARG A 120 -3.60 -7.90 12.15
CA ARG A 120 -3.49 -7.18 13.44
C ARG A 120 -4.77 -6.48 13.85
#